data_1ece5b0e3b11207cf2d634d3b55a3bba
#
_entry.id   1ece5b0e3b11207cf2d634d3b55a3bba
#
_cell.length_a   1.000
_cell.length_b   1.000
_cell.length_c   1.000
_cell.angle_alpha   90.00
_cell.angle_beta   90.00
_cell.angle_gamma   90.00
#
_symmetry.space_group_name_H-M   'P 1'
#
loop_
_entity.id
_entity.type
_entity.pdbx_description
1 polymer ?
#
loop_
_entity_poly.entity_id
_entity_poly.type
_entity_poly.pdbx_seq_one_letter_code
_entity_poly.pdbx_strand_id
1 'polypeptide(L)'
;MTNFEEMQILESMEILVDTREQSTPKAIQRYNSFGVPYSKTTLAYGDYTANFVLLDGSRLYDISKTVNPLCIVERKMNLDELAQCFTHSRERFEREFQRAIAHNAFIHLICEDGSFEKIEGHKYNSKYPPKAFLASITAWQRRYNIHFHFCSSLETGHLIKEFLYRDMKERIEGGEFDG
;
A
#
# COMPACT_ATOMS: atom_id res chain seq x y z
N MET A 1 19.03 -13.83 13.57
CA MET A 1 19.21 -12.37 13.77
C MET A 1 19.01 -11.98 15.24
N THR A 2 19.77 -11.05 15.79
CA THR A 2 19.61 -10.52 17.17
C THR A 2 18.60 -9.38 17.20
N ASN A 3 18.00 -9.11 18.35
CA ASN A 3 17.08 -7.94 18.50
C ASN A 3 17.73 -6.60 18.12
N PHE A 4 19.05 -6.46 18.32
CA PHE A 4 19.78 -5.26 17.93
C PHE A 4 19.88 -5.10 16.42
N GLU A 5 20.21 -6.18 15.71
CA GLU A 5 20.28 -6.22 14.25
C GLU A 5 18.92 -5.97 13.62
N GLU A 6 17.85 -6.54 14.16
CA GLU A 6 16.47 -6.26 13.76
C GLU A 6 16.14 -4.76 13.89
N MET A 7 16.40 -4.17 15.06
CA MET A 7 16.18 -2.74 15.28
C MET A 7 16.97 -1.88 14.30
N GLN A 8 18.23 -2.21 14.02
CA GLN A 8 19.08 -1.48 13.08
C GLN A 8 18.46 -1.45 11.67
N ILE A 9 17.92 -2.58 11.20
CA ILE A 9 17.22 -2.63 9.91
C ILE A 9 15.97 -1.76 9.95
N LEU A 10 15.10 -1.96 10.96
CA LEU A 10 13.81 -1.28 11.05
C LEU A 10 13.92 0.25 11.22
N GLU A 11 14.93 0.74 11.94
CA GLU A 11 15.20 2.17 12.11
C GLU A 11 15.70 2.84 10.81
N SER A 12 16.21 2.08 9.84
CA SER A 12 16.65 2.58 8.54
C SER A 12 15.51 2.81 7.55
N MET A 13 14.24 2.62 7.96
CA MET A 13 13.06 2.70 7.10
C MET A 13 12.99 4.01 6.32
N GLU A 14 12.80 3.90 5.01
CA GLU A 14 12.47 4.98 4.09
C GLU A 14 11.23 4.59 3.28
N ILE A 15 10.21 5.46 3.21
CA ILE A 15 9.04 5.18 2.37
C ILE A 15 9.34 5.55 0.93
N LEU A 16 9.10 4.62 0.01
CA LEU A 16 9.16 4.85 -1.43
C LEU A 16 7.75 5.18 -1.95
N VAL A 17 7.61 6.34 -2.58
CA VAL A 17 6.38 6.83 -3.18
C VAL A 17 6.48 6.68 -4.70
N ASP A 18 5.46 6.08 -5.32
CA ASP A 18 5.44 5.92 -6.78
C ASP A 18 5.48 7.28 -7.48
N THR A 19 6.24 7.37 -8.58
CA THR A 19 6.39 8.60 -9.37
C THR A 19 5.08 9.08 -9.99
N ARG A 20 4.08 8.19 -10.14
CA ARG A 20 2.73 8.51 -10.64
C ARG A 20 1.87 9.27 -9.60
N GLU A 21 2.22 9.16 -8.29
CA GLU A 21 1.54 9.92 -7.24
C GLU A 21 1.82 11.42 -7.38
N GLN A 22 0.75 12.22 -7.56
CA GLN A 22 0.87 13.66 -7.73
C GLN A 22 1.21 14.34 -6.41
N SER A 23 2.17 15.29 -6.46
CA SER A 23 2.58 16.09 -5.30
C SER A 23 1.58 17.22 -5.03
N THR A 24 0.36 16.87 -4.65
CA THR A 24 -0.66 17.83 -4.19
C THR A 24 -0.38 18.26 -2.74
N PRO A 25 -0.94 19.41 -2.26
CA PRO A 25 -0.82 19.79 -0.85
C PRO A 25 -1.25 18.69 0.13
N LYS A 26 -2.32 17.94 -0.18
CA LYS A 26 -2.76 16.78 0.61
C LYS A 26 -1.76 15.64 0.59
N ALA A 27 -1.12 15.37 -0.56
CA ALA A 27 -0.08 14.36 -0.66
C ALA A 27 1.15 14.74 0.19
N ILE A 28 1.58 16.00 0.14
CA ILE A 28 2.70 16.50 0.95
C ILE A 28 2.36 16.40 2.44
N GLN A 29 1.15 16.76 2.86
CA GLN A 29 0.70 16.60 4.25
C GLN A 29 0.77 15.12 4.68
N ARG A 30 0.34 14.19 3.84
CA ARG A 30 0.44 12.74 4.07
C ARG A 30 1.89 12.30 4.20
N TYR A 31 2.79 12.76 3.30
CA TYR A 31 4.20 12.41 3.37
C TYR A 31 4.86 12.91 4.65
N ASN A 32 4.51 14.12 5.11
CA ASN A 32 4.99 14.66 6.39
C ASN A 32 4.50 13.84 7.59
N SER A 33 3.37 13.15 7.48
CA SER A 33 2.83 12.32 8.56
C SER A 33 3.40 10.90 8.61
N PHE A 34 4.29 10.50 7.70
CA PHE A 34 5.00 9.23 7.77
C PHE A 34 5.90 9.14 9.02
N GLY A 35 6.51 10.26 9.44
CA GLY A 35 7.46 10.27 10.56
C GLY A 35 8.80 9.60 10.24
N VAL A 36 9.05 9.23 8.99
CA VAL A 36 10.29 8.67 8.45
C VAL A 36 10.62 9.33 7.11
N PRO A 37 11.88 9.27 6.62
CA PRO A 37 12.24 9.77 5.30
C PRO A 37 11.38 9.15 4.18
N TYR A 38 11.24 9.87 3.08
CA TYR A 38 10.63 9.33 1.86
C TYR A 38 11.35 9.80 0.61
N SER A 39 11.27 9.01 -0.45
CA SER A 39 11.73 9.37 -1.78
C SER A 39 10.75 8.91 -2.85
N LYS A 40 10.84 9.49 -4.06
CA LYS A 40 10.04 9.06 -5.20
C LYS A 40 10.84 8.12 -6.08
N THR A 41 10.21 7.01 -6.46
CA THR A 41 10.78 6.03 -7.39
C THR A 41 9.67 5.39 -8.24
N THR A 42 10.02 4.68 -9.29
CA THR A 42 9.05 3.95 -10.10
C THR A 42 8.75 2.60 -9.47
N LEU A 43 7.50 2.37 -9.07
CA LEU A 43 7.02 1.08 -8.59
C LEU A 43 6.34 0.32 -9.73
N ALA A 44 6.55 -1.00 -9.81
CA ALA A 44 5.88 -1.85 -10.80
C ALA A 44 4.37 -1.96 -10.54
N TYR A 45 3.97 -1.81 -9.27
CA TYR A 45 2.59 -1.81 -8.77
C TYR A 45 2.53 -1.13 -7.40
N GLY A 46 1.33 -0.66 -7.01
CA GLY A 46 1.08 0.06 -5.76
C GLY A 46 1.52 1.52 -5.79
N ASP A 47 1.08 2.26 -4.78
CA ASP A 47 1.40 3.69 -4.63
C ASP A 47 2.56 3.91 -3.65
N TYR A 48 2.71 3.02 -2.66
CA TYR A 48 3.72 3.12 -1.59
C TYR A 48 4.32 1.76 -1.27
N THR A 49 5.62 1.76 -0.95
CA THR A 49 6.35 0.66 -0.30
C THR A 49 7.39 1.21 0.65
N ALA A 50 8.20 0.36 1.30
CA ALA A 50 9.29 0.81 2.14
C ALA A 50 10.61 0.17 1.71
N ASN A 51 11.69 0.93 1.80
CA ASN A 51 13.06 0.47 1.63
C ASN A 51 13.77 0.45 2.98
N PHE A 52 14.71 -0.46 3.13
CA PHE A 52 15.48 -0.66 4.35
C PHE A 52 16.95 -0.87 3.98
N VAL A 53 17.86 -0.59 4.92
CA VAL A 53 19.27 -0.96 4.82
C VAL A 53 19.46 -2.28 5.55
N LEU A 54 19.92 -3.30 4.84
CA LEU A 54 20.18 -4.63 5.38
C LEU A 54 21.52 -4.67 6.15
N LEU A 55 21.79 -5.73 6.88
CA LEU A 55 23.00 -5.86 7.73
C LEU A 55 24.32 -5.81 6.95
N ASP A 56 24.30 -6.21 5.67
CA ASP A 56 25.46 -6.12 4.77
C ASP A 56 25.68 -4.70 4.20
N GLY A 57 24.83 -3.74 4.58
CA GLY A 57 24.84 -2.37 4.11
C GLY A 57 24.14 -2.16 2.77
N SER A 58 23.63 -3.21 2.11
CA SER A 58 22.83 -3.07 0.90
C SER A 58 21.44 -2.52 1.20
N ARG A 59 20.77 -1.94 0.19
CA ARG A 59 19.36 -1.58 0.29
C ARG A 59 18.49 -2.74 -0.17
N LEU A 60 17.33 -2.94 0.46
CA LEU A 60 16.35 -3.95 0.07
C LEU A 60 15.95 -3.79 -1.41
N TYR A 61 15.83 -2.56 -1.87
CA TYR A 61 15.54 -2.23 -3.28
C TYR A 61 16.54 -1.26 -3.87
N ASP A 62 16.98 -1.52 -5.12
CA ASP A 62 17.72 -0.60 -5.97
C ASP A 62 16.75 0.40 -6.62
N ILE A 63 16.68 1.61 -6.08
CA ILE A 63 15.76 2.66 -6.54
C ILE A 63 16.14 3.31 -7.87
N SER A 64 17.31 2.96 -8.45
CA SER A 64 17.69 3.37 -9.81
C SER A 64 16.92 2.62 -10.90
N LYS A 65 16.21 1.55 -10.52
CA LYS A 65 15.41 0.69 -11.38
C LYS A 65 13.95 0.72 -10.96
N THR A 66 13.08 0.16 -11.80
CA THR A 66 11.70 -0.13 -11.39
C THR A 66 11.68 -1.13 -10.25
N VAL A 67 11.10 -0.75 -9.11
CA VAL A 67 11.02 -1.60 -7.91
C VAL A 67 9.86 -2.56 -8.04
N ASN A 68 10.09 -3.85 -7.73
CA ASN A 68 9.05 -4.86 -7.54
C ASN A 68 8.89 -5.08 -6.03
N PRO A 69 7.94 -4.39 -5.36
CA PRO A 69 7.83 -4.42 -3.91
C PRO A 69 7.34 -5.77 -3.37
N LEU A 70 7.83 -6.16 -2.18
CA LEU A 70 7.34 -7.31 -1.42
C LEU A 70 6.05 -7.00 -0.65
N CYS A 71 5.85 -5.74 -0.27
CA CYS A 71 4.64 -5.23 0.36
C CYS A 71 4.28 -3.88 -0.25
N ILE A 72 3.01 -3.68 -0.55
CA ILE A 72 2.49 -2.42 -1.11
C ILE A 72 1.31 -1.89 -0.33
N VAL A 73 1.17 -0.57 -0.37
CA VAL A 73 -0.07 0.11 -0.05
C VAL A 73 -0.60 0.79 -1.31
N GLU A 74 -1.79 0.42 -1.71
CA GLU A 74 -2.60 1.08 -2.74
C GLU A 74 -3.61 1.98 -2.05
N ARG A 75 -3.71 3.25 -2.45
CA ARG A 75 -4.58 4.24 -1.82
C ARG A 75 -5.68 4.71 -2.75
N LYS A 76 -6.89 4.82 -2.23
CA LYS A 76 -8.02 5.46 -2.89
C LYS A 76 -8.52 6.63 -2.04
N MET A 77 -8.67 7.76 -2.68
CA MET A 77 -9.03 9.03 -2.05
C MET A 77 -10.45 9.01 -1.45
N ASN A 78 -11.35 8.17 -1.98
CA ASN A 78 -12.72 8.05 -1.55
C ASN A 78 -13.42 6.84 -2.21
N LEU A 79 -14.69 6.62 -1.86
CA LEU A 79 -15.52 5.56 -2.44
C LEU A 79 -15.78 5.71 -3.94
N ASP A 80 -15.81 6.93 -4.48
CA ASP A 80 -16.02 7.16 -5.90
C ASP A 80 -14.81 6.71 -6.73
N GLU A 81 -13.60 7.01 -6.27
CA GLU A 81 -12.37 6.52 -6.89
C GLU A 81 -12.27 4.99 -6.80
N LEU A 82 -12.60 4.43 -5.63
CA LEU A 82 -12.63 2.98 -5.46
C LEU A 82 -13.67 2.32 -6.39
N ALA A 83 -14.85 2.90 -6.56
CA ALA A 83 -15.88 2.40 -7.47
C ALA A 83 -15.40 2.40 -8.94
N GLN A 84 -14.61 3.39 -9.36
CA GLN A 84 -14.00 3.42 -10.70
C GLN A 84 -13.07 2.23 -10.94
N CYS A 85 -12.37 1.76 -9.91
CA CYS A 85 -11.51 0.57 -10.00
C CYS A 85 -12.28 -0.71 -10.29
N PHE A 86 -13.55 -0.78 -9.90
CA PHE A 86 -14.44 -1.92 -10.18
C PHE A 86 -15.27 -1.77 -11.45
N THR A 87 -15.21 -0.60 -12.10
CA THR A 87 -15.99 -0.28 -13.30
C THR A 87 -15.07 0.06 -14.48
N HIS A 88 -14.87 1.32 -14.77
CA HIS A 88 -14.15 1.79 -15.97
C HIS A 88 -12.65 1.44 -15.99
N SER A 89 -12.01 1.32 -14.83
CA SER A 89 -10.57 1.01 -14.71
C SER A 89 -10.30 -0.45 -14.31
N ARG A 90 -11.32 -1.30 -14.32
CA ARG A 90 -11.27 -2.66 -13.77
C ARG A 90 -10.09 -3.48 -14.30
N GLU A 91 -9.97 -3.60 -15.61
CA GLU A 91 -8.94 -4.42 -16.24
C GLU A 91 -7.51 -3.93 -15.91
N ARG A 92 -7.32 -2.60 -15.84
CA ARG A 92 -6.02 -2.01 -15.48
C ARG A 92 -5.66 -2.39 -14.05
N PHE A 93 -6.62 -2.28 -13.14
CA PHE A 93 -6.44 -2.52 -11.72
C PHE A 93 -6.22 -4.01 -11.42
N GLU A 94 -6.98 -4.88 -12.10
CA GLU A 94 -6.78 -6.34 -12.03
C GLU A 94 -5.38 -6.75 -12.51
N ARG A 95 -4.89 -6.19 -13.62
CA ARG A 95 -3.52 -6.46 -14.10
C ARG A 95 -2.44 -6.00 -13.11
N GLU A 96 -2.67 -4.91 -12.39
CA GLU A 96 -1.75 -4.40 -11.37
C GLU A 96 -1.63 -5.38 -10.20
N PHE A 97 -2.74 -5.85 -9.67
CA PHE A 97 -2.75 -6.86 -8.61
C PHE A 97 -2.25 -8.23 -9.07
N GLN A 98 -2.50 -8.63 -10.31
CA GLN A 98 -1.93 -9.86 -10.87
C GLN A 98 -0.40 -9.79 -10.91
N ARG A 99 0.19 -8.65 -11.26
CA ARG A 99 1.65 -8.47 -11.18
C ARG A 99 2.15 -8.55 -9.75
N ALA A 100 1.48 -7.91 -8.80
CA ALA A 100 1.85 -7.96 -7.38
C ALA A 100 1.86 -9.40 -6.85
N ILE A 101 0.80 -10.17 -7.14
CA ILE A 101 0.69 -11.58 -6.74
C ILE A 101 1.79 -12.44 -7.40
N ALA A 102 2.10 -12.19 -8.67
CA ALA A 102 3.15 -12.93 -9.37
C ALA A 102 4.54 -12.77 -8.72
N HIS A 103 4.73 -11.70 -7.93
CA HIS A 103 5.92 -11.44 -7.14
C HIS A 103 5.73 -11.74 -5.64
N ASN A 104 4.65 -12.44 -5.26
CA ASN A 104 4.29 -12.74 -3.87
C ASN A 104 4.17 -11.50 -2.97
N ALA A 105 3.79 -10.36 -3.54
CA ALA A 105 3.65 -9.13 -2.79
C ALA A 105 2.43 -9.17 -1.87
N PHE A 106 2.60 -8.65 -0.65
CA PHE A 106 1.50 -8.40 0.29
C PHE A 106 0.81 -7.08 -0.06
N ILE A 107 -0.52 -7.08 -0.11
CA ILE A 107 -1.28 -5.95 -0.64
C ILE A 107 -2.19 -5.36 0.42
N HIS A 108 -1.92 -4.12 0.84
CA HIS A 108 -2.86 -3.30 1.58
C HIS A 108 -3.58 -2.36 0.61
N LEU A 109 -4.91 -2.30 0.65
CA LEU A 109 -5.71 -1.32 -0.06
C LEU A 109 -6.42 -0.44 0.94
N ILE A 110 -6.09 0.85 0.95
CA ILE A 110 -6.70 1.87 1.81
C ILE A 110 -7.71 2.69 0.99
N CYS A 111 -8.93 2.86 1.50
CA CYS A 111 -9.88 3.83 1.00
C CYS A 111 -10.15 4.90 2.06
N GLU A 112 -9.75 6.14 1.76
CA GLU A 112 -9.93 7.27 2.65
C GLU A 112 -11.41 7.66 2.77
N ASP A 113 -11.79 8.09 3.97
CA ASP A 113 -13.11 8.65 4.29
C ASP A 113 -14.31 7.78 3.86
N GLY A 114 -14.07 6.47 3.62
CA GLY A 114 -15.08 5.47 3.31
C GLY A 114 -15.55 4.68 4.53
N SER A 115 -16.60 3.89 4.37
CA SER A 115 -17.00 2.83 5.29
C SER A 115 -17.96 1.86 4.61
N PHE A 116 -18.12 0.65 5.16
CA PHE A 116 -19.14 -0.29 4.67
C PHE A 116 -20.55 0.27 4.82
N GLU A 117 -20.84 0.98 5.90
CA GLU A 117 -22.13 1.67 6.09
C GLU A 117 -22.42 2.69 4.98
N LYS A 118 -21.39 3.48 4.58
CA LYS A 118 -21.52 4.43 3.47
C LYS A 118 -21.77 3.71 2.14
N ILE A 119 -21.15 2.56 1.91
CA ILE A 119 -21.42 1.75 0.71
C ILE A 119 -22.84 1.22 0.72
N GLU A 120 -23.29 0.58 1.81
CA GLU A 120 -24.64 0.03 1.95
C GLU A 120 -25.72 1.09 1.80
N GLY A 121 -25.50 2.25 2.39
CA GLY A 121 -26.39 3.41 2.31
C GLY A 121 -26.28 4.22 1.00
N HIS A 122 -25.46 3.76 0.03
CA HIS A 122 -25.19 4.47 -1.24
C HIS A 122 -24.76 5.94 -1.02
N LYS A 123 -23.89 6.17 -0.03
CA LYS A 123 -23.38 7.53 0.31
C LYS A 123 -22.10 7.84 -0.47
N TYR A 124 -22.17 7.75 -1.80
CA TYR A 124 -21.14 8.09 -2.79
C TYR A 124 -21.83 8.49 -4.10
N ASN A 125 -21.12 9.17 -5.01
CA ASN A 125 -21.71 9.72 -6.24
C ASN A 125 -21.79 8.72 -7.40
N SER A 126 -20.92 7.71 -7.41
CA SER A 126 -20.91 6.67 -8.45
C SER A 126 -22.25 5.94 -8.50
N LYS A 127 -22.70 5.62 -9.74
CA LYS A 127 -23.90 4.78 -9.96
C LYS A 127 -23.66 3.30 -9.68
N TYR A 128 -22.48 2.91 -9.23
CA TYR A 128 -22.15 1.51 -8.94
C TYR A 128 -23.03 1.00 -7.79
N PRO A 129 -23.84 -0.08 -8.00
CA PRO A 129 -24.80 -0.50 -6.98
C PRO A 129 -24.14 -0.99 -5.70
N PRO A 130 -24.64 -0.65 -4.50
CA PRO A 130 -24.07 -1.05 -3.21
C PRO A 130 -23.76 -2.54 -3.09
N LYS A 131 -24.71 -3.40 -3.46
CA LYS A 131 -24.55 -4.87 -3.43
C LYS A 131 -23.38 -5.33 -4.35
N ALA A 132 -23.25 -4.76 -5.52
CA ALA A 132 -22.17 -5.09 -6.45
C ALA A 132 -20.83 -4.55 -5.95
N PHE A 133 -20.83 -3.39 -5.30
CA PHE A 133 -19.65 -2.78 -4.72
C PHE A 133 -19.06 -3.67 -3.59
N LEU A 134 -19.90 -4.07 -2.63
CA LEU A 134 -19.50 -4.98 -1.55
C LEU A 134 -19.02 -6.32 -2.10
N ALA A 135 -19.74 -6.89 -3.09
CA ALA A 135 -19.34 -8.13 -3.73
C ALA A 135 -17.98 -8.03 -4.42
N SER A 136 -17.66 -6.87 -5.04
CA SER A 136 -16.36 -6.64 -5.69
C SER A 136 -15.23 -6.52 -4.66
N ILE A 137 -15.43 -5.78 -3.57
CA ILE A 137 -14.44 -5.67 -2.49
C ILE A 137 -14.12 -7.07 -1.94
N THR A 138 -15.14 -7.82 -1.53
CA THR A 138 -14.95 -9.14 -0.92
C THR A 138 -14.36 -10.16 -1.90
N ALA A 139 -14.78 -10.12 -3.18
CA ALA A 139 -14.20 -10.98 -4.21
C ALA A 139 -12.71 -10.68 -4.45
N TRP A 140 -12.33 -9.40 -4.48
CA TRP A 140 -10.94 -9.01 -4.70
C TRP A 140 -10.06 -9.31 -3.49
N GLN A 141 -10.54 -9.10 -2.28
CA GLN A 141 -9.83 -9.55 -1.08
C GLN A 141 -9.50 -11.05 -1.18
N ARG A 142 -10.46 -11.87 -1.55
CA ARG A 142 -10.25 -13.32 -1.68
C ARG A 142 -9.37 -13.70 -2.87
N ARG A 143 -9.55 -13.05 -4.02
CA ARG A 143 -8.86 -13.38 -5.28
C ARG A 143 -7.40 -12.96 -5.27
N TYR A 144 -7.11 -11.79 -4.74
CA TYR A 144 -5.80 -11.15 -4.77
C TYR A 144 -5.14 -11.05 -3.40
N ASN A 145 -5.70 -11.71 -2.38
CA ASN A 145 -5.21 -11.64 -1.00
C ASN A 145 -5.00 -10.19 -0.53
N ILE A 146 -5.97 -9.31 -0.83
CA ILE A 146 -5.91 -7.90 -0.47
C ILE A 146 -6.40 -7.70 0.96
N HIS A 147 -5.63 -6.98 1.76
CA HIS A 147 -6.04 -6.47 3.06
C HIS A 147 -6.65 -5.09 2.87
N PHE A 148 -7.99 -5.03 2.97
CA PHE A 148 -8.76 -3.81 2.70
C PHE A 148 -9.01 -3.03 3.99
N HIS A 149 -8.78 -1.70 3.93
CA HIS A 149 -8.90 -0.82 5.08
C HIS A 149 -9.67 0.46 4.73
N PHE A 150 -10.50 0.93 5.67
CA PHE A 150 -11.01 2.29 5.70
C PHE A 150 -10.29 3.09 6.78
N CYS A 151 -9.96 4.34 6.49
CA CYS A 151 -9.41 5.29 7.46
C CYS A 151 -9.81 6.72 7.10
N SER A 152 -9.57 7.65 8.00
CA SER A 152 -9.64 9.07 7.65
C SER A 152 -8.42 9.48 6.82
N SER A 153 -8.58 10.49 5.97
CA SER A 153 -7.47 11.04 5.18
C SER A 153 -6.33 11.61 6.04
N LEU A 154 -6.59 11.93 7.31
CA LEU A 154 -5.58 12.40 8.27
C LEU A 154 -4.70 11.26 8.81
N GLU A 155 -5.23 10.04 8.87
CA GLU A 155 -4.54 8.86 9.40
C GLU A 155 -3.73 8.11 8.34
N THR A 156 -4.02 8.33 7.06
CA THR A 156 -3.48 7.55 5.94
C THR A 156 -1.96 7.45 5.96
N GLY A 157 -1.25 8.57 6.18
CA GLY A 157 0.22 8.55 6.18
C GLY A 157 0.80 7.73 7.32
N HIS A 158 0.25 7.85 8.51
CA HIS A 158 0.66 7.04 9.66
C HIS A 158 0.40 5.54 9.40
N LEU A 159 -0.77 5.19 8.87
CA LEU A 159 -1.13 3.79 8.58
C LEU A 159 -0.25 3.18 7.47
N ILE A 160 0.08 3.95 6.42
CA ILE A 160 1.04 3.51 5.39
C ILE A 160 2.36 3.08 6.06
N LYS A 161 2.91 3.94 6.91
CA LYS A 161 4.16 3.64 7.63
C LYS A 161 4.00 2.39 8.51
N GLU A 162 2.93 2.29 9.29
CA GLU A 162 2.71 1.16 10.21
C GLU A 162 2.57 -0.18 9.47
N PHE A 163 1.82 -0.22 8.36
CA PHE A 163 1.67 -1.45 7.58
C PHE A 163 2.99 -1.92 6.99
N LEU A 164 3.76 -1.02 6.39
CA LEU A 164 5.03 -1.35 5.76
C LEU A 164 6.10 -1.71 6.78
N TYR A 165 6.12 -1.04 7.93
CA TYR A 165 6.99 -1.36 9.05
C TYR A 165 6.68 -2.76 9.60
N ARG A 166 5.40 -3.05 9.84
CA ARG A 166 4.97 -4.34 10.38
C ARG A 166 5.28 -5.48 9.43
N ASP A 167 5.06 -5.31 8.13
CA ASP A 167 5.40 -6.34 7.13
C ASP A 167 6.90 -6.70 7.20
N MET A 168 7.78 -5.70 7.23
CA MET A 168 9.22 -5.95 7.33
C MET A 168 9.59 -6.65 8.64
N LYS A 169 9.00 -6.21 9.76
CA LYS A 169 9.24 -6.83 11.07
C LYS A 169 8.85 -8.30 11.07
N GLU A 170 7.66 -8.65 10.58
CA GLU A 170 7.20 -10.04 10.50
C GLU A 170 8.08 -10.91 9.58
N ARG A 171 8.64 -10.34 8.49
CA ARG A 171 9.58 -11.02 7.60
C ARG A 171 10.92 -11.32 8.30
N ILE A 172 11.41 -10.35 9.06
CA ILE A 172 12.63 -10.52 9.87
C ILE A 172 12.41 -11.61 10.93
N GLU A 173 11.32 -11.51 11.71
CA GLU A 173 10.97 -12.49 12.73
C GLU A 173 10.72 -13.89 12.14
N GLY A 174 10.23 -13.94 10.89
CA GLY A 174 10.07 -15.19 10.12
C GLY A 174 11.36 -15.78 9.55
N GLY A 175 12.50 -15.11 9.73
CA GLY A 175 13.82 -15.59 9.29
C GLY A 175 14.11 -15.38 7.80
N GLU A 176 13.33 -14.53 7.10
CA GLU A 176 13.50 -14.29 5.65
C GLU A 176 14.85 -13.64 5.32
N PHE A 177 15.48 -13.00 6.29
CA PHE A 177 16.78 -12.29 6.17
C PHE A 177 17.89 -12.93 7.03
N ASP A 178 17.68 -14.11 7.58
CA ASP A 178 18.71 -14.87 8.25
C ASP A 178 19.61 -15.53 7.18
N GLY A 179 20.83 -14.98 7.03
CA GLY A 179 21.84 -15.44 6.07
C GLY A 179 22.49 -16.77 6.44
#